data_1efae72c299c7830245ddb3cce7d3fe5
#
_entry.id   1efae72c299c7830245ddb3cce7d3fe5
#
_cell.length_a   1.000
_cell.length_b   1.000
_cell.length_c   1.000
_cell.angle_alpha   90.00
_cell.angle_beta   90.00
_cell.angle_gamma   90.00
#
_symmetry.space_group_name_H-M   'P 1'
#
loop_
_entity.id
_entity.type
_entity.pdbx_description
1 polymer ?
#
loop_
_entity_poly.entity_id
_entity_poly.type
_entity_poly.pdbx_seq_one_letter_code
_entity_poly.pdbx_strand_id
1 'polypeptide(L)'
;MRPRCSDMFMKLCILLVFFIVLPGCNEERPERKKELLVYCGITMIKPMTEIAAFIEQEYDCRILITKGGSGNLLKSIKANKVGDLYLPGSGSYIQSALEQGLITDTVHVGFNKAAMMVKKGNPKGVSDSLDSLVDNRYFVVIGNPESGSIGRETKKILDKKGIFSDVVNNVQTMTTDSKDLSRCLKNDEADLVVNWYATSMWPENKDYVTVLPISSEYAGKKKLIIGLLRFSRYPEIAEAFMKYAASDKGRAVFDKYGLYDVK
;
A
#
# COMPACT_ATOMS: atom_id res chain seq x y z
N MET A 1 58.05 19.92 -77.27
CA MET A 1 58.82 19.45 -76.11
C MET A 1 57.87 19.36 -74.92
N ARG A 2 57.71 18.18 -74.39
CA ARG A 2 56.76 17.92 -73.28
C ARG A 2 57.46 18.14 -71.93
N PRO A 3 56.87 18.81 -70.95
CA PRO A 3 57.42 18.81 -69.60
C PRO A 3 56.95 17.58 -68.83
N ARG A 4 57.79 17.06 -67.97
CA ARG A 4 57.74 15.81 -67.25
C ARG A 4 56.73 15.84 -66.12
N CYS A 5 55.94 14.79 -66.07
CA CYS A 5 54.91 14.48 -65.13
C CYS A 5 55.44 13.80 -63.83
N SER A 6 56.38 14.44 -63.12
CA SER A 6 56.94 13.83 -61.87
C SER A 6 56.88 14.66 -60.61
N ASP A 7 56.41 15.91 -60.66
CA ASP A 7 56.39 16.77 -59.44
C ASP A 7 54.98 16.91 -58.77
N MET A 8 53.99 16.25 -59.32
CA MET A 8 52.65 16.38 -58.82
C MET A 8 52.20 15.22 -57.85
N PHE A 9 53.05 14.15 -57.82
CA PHE A 9 52.75 13.00 -56.95
C PHE A 9 53.39 13.03 -55.55
N MET A 10 54.36 13.92 -55.33
CA MET A 10 55.07 13.98 -54.04
C MET A 10 54.48 15.00 -53.04
N LYS A 11 53.50 15.79 -53.46
CA LYS A 11 52.80 16.73 -52.57
C LYS A 11 51.47 16.21 -52.04
N LEU A 12 51.02 14.98 -52.38
CA LEU A 12 49.77 14.41 -51.99
C LEU A 12 49.88 13.37 -50.87
N CYS A 13 51.06 13.08 -50.37
CA CYS A 13 51.25 12.07 -49.33
C CYS A 13 51.56 12.61 -47.92
N ILE A 14 51.44 13.92 -47.67
CA ILE A 14 51.62 14.52 -46.31
C ILE A 14 50.31 15.02 -45.70
N LEU A 15 49.24 14.66 -46.29
CA LEU A 15 47.90 14.95 -45.69
C LEU A 15 47.29 13.62 -45.26
N LEU A 16 47.30 13.36 -44.01
CA LEU A 16 46.47 12.37 -43.28
C LEU A 16 47.30 11.50 -42.36
N VAL A 17 47.58 11.99 -41.20
CA VAL A 17 47.33 11.23 -39.96
C VAL A 17 47.27 12.25 -38.81
N PHE A 18 46.27 13.11 -38.81
CA PHE A 18 45.83 13.73 -37.57
C PHE A 18 44.80 12.77 -36.94
N PHE A 19 45.31 11.75 -36.27
CA PHE A 19 44.47 10.90 -35.42
C PHE A 19 43.98 11.79 -34.27
N ILE A 20 42.78 12.33 -34.43
CA ILE A 20 42.07 12.98 -33.33
C ILE A 20 41.78 11.88 -32.30
N VAL A 21 42.66 11.75 -31.32
CA VAL A 21 42.34 11.07 -30.07
C VAL A 21 41.31 11.96 -29.36
N LEU A 22 40.04 11.72 -29.65
CA LEU A 22 38.98 12.23 -28.83
C LEU A 22 39.15 11.56 -27.45
N PRO A 23 39.41 12.34 -26.38
CA PRO A 23 39.29 11.77 -25.05
C PRO A 23 37.81 11.30 -24.95
N GLY A 24 37.58 9.99 -24.94
CA GLY A 24 36.32 9.42 -24.59
C GLY A 24 35.98 9.92 -23.18
N CYS A 25 35.11 10.93 -23.08
CA CYS A 25 34.42 11.18 -21.84
C CYS A 25 33.68 9.88 -21.52
N ASN A 26 34.27 9.09 -20.66
CA ASN A 26 33.56 8.04 -19.93
C ASN A 26 32.63 8.82 -19.01
N GLU A 27 31.48 9.27 -19.50
CA GLU A 27 30.35 9.63 -18.65
C GLU A 27 29.99 8.33 -17.95
N GLU A 28 30.50 8.15 -16.73
CA GLU A 28 29.96 7.18 -15.80
C GLU A 28 28.47 7.47 -15.72
N ARG A 29 27.66 6.69 -16.43
CA ARG A 29 26.21 6.76 -16.25
C ARG A 29 25.97 6.55 -14.77
N PRO A 30 25.32 7.50 -14.07
CA PRO A 30 25.06 7.36 -12.65
C PRO A 30 24.40 5.98 -12.45
N GLU A 31 25.00 5.16 -11.61
CA GLU A 31 24.53 3.82 -11.32
C GLU A 31 23.07 3.94 -10.89
N ARG A 32 22.16 3.31 -11.61
CA ARG A 32 20.73 3.43 -11.36
C ARG A 32 20.46 2.83 -9.97
N LYS A 33 20.06 3.66 -9.00
CA LYS A 33 19.69 3.17 -7.68
C LYS A 33 18.75 1.97 -7.79
N LYS A 34 18.95 0.97 -6.93
CA LYS A 34 18.06 -0.18 -6.82
C LYS A 34 16.66 0.30 -6.47
N GLU A 35 15.65 -0.09 -7.23
CA GLU A 35 14.26 0.31 -6.98
C GLU A 35 13.42 -0.89 -6.53
N LEU A 36 12.85 -0.79 -5.33
CA LEU A 36 11.90 -1.77 -4.80
C LEU A 36 10.46 -1.27 -4.97
N LEU A 37 9.57 -2.15 -5.34
CA LEU A 37 8.14 -1.88 -5.46
C LEU A 37 7.38 -2.57 -4.33
N VAL A 38 6.70 -1.78 -3.50
CA VAL A 38 5.89 -2.24 -2.37
C VAL A 38 4.41 -2.02 -2.66
N TYR A 39 3.61 -3.08 -2.63
CA TYR A 39 2.16 -3.01 -2.68
C TYR A 39 1.61 -2.89 -1.26
N CYS A 40 1.04 -1.74 -0.92
CA CYS A 40 0.63 -1.39 0.43
C CYS A 40 -0.86 -1.04 0.52
N GLY A 41 -1.57 -1.71 1.40
CA GLY A 41 -2.94 -1.33 1.75
C GLY A 41 -2.99 0.09 2.35
N ILE A 42 -4.06 0.81 2.05
CA ILE A 42 -4.19 2.26 2.35
C ILE A 42 -3.88 2.60 3.81
N THR A 43 -4.34 1.81 4.77
CA THR A 43 -4.17 2.11 6.22
C THR A 43 -2.72 2.09 6.67
N MET A 44 -1.85 1.34 6.00
CA MET A 44 -0.45 1.15 6.39
C MET A 44 0.52 2.08 5.64
N ILE A 45 0.04 2.97 4.77
CA ILE A 45 0.91 3.86 3.97
C ILE A 45 1.84 4.68 4.85
N LYS A 46 1.33 5.28 5.94
CA LYS A 46 2.10 6.17 6.81
C LYS A 46 3.28 5.44 7.49
N PRO A 47 3.07 4.32 8.21
CA PRO A 47 4.18 3.56 8.78
C PRO A 47 5.12 3.01 7.71
N MET A 48 4.61 2.53 6.59
CA MET A 48 5.46 1.99 5.51
C MET A 48 6.33 3.06 4.86
N THR A 49 5.84 4.29 4.70
CA THR A 49 6.64 5.42 4.20
C THR A 49 7.75 5.81 5.19
N GLU A 50 7.46 5.81 6.50
CA GLU A 50 8.46 6.12 7.53
C GLU A 50 9.56 5.04 7.57
N ILE A 51 9.21 3.78 7.47
CA ILE A 51 10.16 2.66 7.39
C ILE A 51 10.94 2.70 6.06
N ALA A 52 10.27 3.00 4.93
CA ALA A 52 10.93 3.11 3.64
C ALA A 52 12.05 4.16 3.65
N ALA A 53 11.81 5.33 4.25
CA ALA A 53 12.82 6.38 4.34
C ALA A 53 14.08 5.92 5.10
N PHE A 54 13.93 5.09 6.14
CA PHE A 54 15.07 4.51 6.85
C PHE A 54 15.84 3.52 5.97
N ILE A 55 15.13 2.61 5.30
CA ILE A 55 15.77 1.59 4.44
C ILE A 55 16.45 2.22 3.22
N GLU A 56 15.87 3.27 2.63
CA GLU A 56 16.48 4.00 1.51
C GLU A 56 17.84 4.62 1.88
N GLN A 57 17.99 5.10 3.12
CA GLN A 57 19.25 5.64 3.63
C GLN A 57 20.30 4.57 3.88
N GLU A 58 19.89 3.42 4.44
CA GLU A 58 20.80 2.33 4.81
C GLU A 58 21.32 1.53 3.60
N TYR A 59 20.51 1.42 2.55
CA TYR A 59 20.80 0.52 1.40
C TYR A 59 21.01 1.22 0.08
N ASP A 60 21.10 2.55 0.05
CA ASP A 60 21.20 3.38 -1.17
C ASP A 60 20.25 2.90 -2.28
N CYS A 61 19.00 2.74 -1.91
CA CYS A 61 17.93 2.30 -2.80
C CYS A 61 16.81 3.35 -2.86
N ARG A 62 15.81 3.06 -3.70
CA ARG A 62 14.55 3.80 -3.77
C ARG A 62 13.38 2.85 -3.56
N ILE A 63 12.40 3.23 -2.73
CA ILE A 63 11.23 2.41 -2.44
C ILE A 63 9.98 3.09 -2.99
N LEU A 64 9.38 2.45 -3.97
CA LEU A 64 8.14 2.90 -4.62
C LEU A 64 6.96 2.21 -3.94
N ILE A 65 6.05 2.99 -3.35
CA ILE A 65 4.88 2.44 -2.68
C ILE A 65 3.63 2.64 -3.55
N THR A 66 3.11 1.53 -4.09
CA THR A 66 1.79 1.50 -4.74
C THR A 66 0.73 1.20 -3.70
N LYS A 67 -0.28 2.07 -3.59
CA LYS A 67 -1.34 2.02 -2.57
C LYS A 67 -2.70 1.72 -3.18
N GLY A 68 -3.55 1.02 -2.41
CA GLY A 68 -4.92 0.71 -2.85
C GLY A 68 -5.65 -0.25 -1.92
N GLY A 69 -6.82 -0.68 -2.34
CA GLY A 69 -7.55 -1.78 -1.72
C GLY A 69 -6.79 -3.09 -1.87
N SER A 70 -6.71 -3.89 -0.81
CA SER A 70 -5.87 -5.10 -0.78
C SER A 70 -6.20 -6.09 -1.89
N GLY A 71 -7.48 -6.27 -2.24
CA GLY A 71 -7.90 -7.15 -3.32
C GLY A 71 -7.42 -6.66 -4.69
N ASN A 72 -7.51 -5.35 -4.95
CA ASN A 72 -7.05 -4.75 -6.20
C ASN A 72 -5.52 -4.84 -6.34
N LEU A 73 -4.79 -4.62 -5.25
CA LEU A 73 -3.33 -4.81 -5.22
C LEU A 73 -2.96 -6.26 -5.53
N LEU A 74 -3.64 -7.25 -4.94
CA LEU A 74 -3.38 -8.66 -5.22
C LEU A 74 -3.68 -9.00 -6.69
N LYS A 75 -4.76 -8.46 -7.28
CA LYS A 75 -5.06 -8.61 -8.72
C LYS A 75 -3.92 -8.04 -9.57
N SER A 76 -3.38 -6.87 -9.22
CA SER A 76 -2.23 -6.26 -9.91
C SER A 76 -0.96 -7.11 -9.79
N ILE A 77 -0.64 -7.65 -8.61
CA ILE A 77 0.49 -8.56 -8.41
C ILE A 77 0.36 -9.82 -9.30
N LYS A 78 -0.83 -10.40 -9.34
CA LYS A 78 -1.11 -11.60 -10.16
C LYS A 78 -0.95 -11.34 -11.65
N ALA A 79 -1.45 -10.20 -12.13
CA ALA A 79 -1.43 -9.85 -13.54
C ALA A 79 -0.02 -9.49 -14.02
N ASN A 80 0.69 -8.67 -13.24
CA ASN A 80 1.97 -8.09 -13.67
C ASN A 80 3.19 -8.93 -13.28
N LYS A 81 3.09 -9.75 -12.23
CA LYS A 81 4.17 -10.58 -11.70
C LYS A 81 5.46 -9.78 -11.46
N VAL A 82 5.32 -8.60 -10.89
CA VAL A 82 6.42 -7.69 -10.50
C VAL A 82 6.20 -7.16 -9.09
N GLY A 83 7.27 -6.70 -8.45
CA GLY A 83 7.28 -6.11 -7.12
C GLY A 83 8.03 -6.95 -6.10
N ASP A 84 8.24 -6.35 -4.93
CA ASP A 84 9.13 -6.91 -3.90
C ASP A 84 8.35 -7.29 -2.64
N LEU A 85 7.49 -6.38 -2.16
CA LEU A 85 6.75 -6.60 -0.92
C LEU A 85 5.23 -6.37 -1.11
N TYR A 86 4.44 -7.10 -0.32
CA TYR A 86 2.99 -6.92 -0.25
C TYR A 86 2.53 -6.86 1.21
N LEU A 87 1.92 -5.73 1.62
CA LEU A 87 1.28 -5.54 2.92
C LEU A 87 -0.20 -5.22 2.74
N PRO A 88 -1.11 -6.20 2.77
CA PRO A 88 -2.55 -5.99 2.76
C PRO A 88 -3.07 -5.59 4.16
N GLY A 89 -4.29 -5.05 4.22
CA GLY A 89 -4.95 -4.67 5.47
C GLY A 89 -5.44 -5.85 6.33
N SER A 90 -5.28 -7.09 5.88
CA SER A 90 -5.52 -8.29 6.69
C SER A 90 -4.74 -9.50 6.17
N GLY A 91 -4.34 -10.40 7.09
CA GLY A 91 -3.58 -11.60 6.78
C GLY A 91 -4.29 -12.58 5.83
N SER A 92 -5.61 -12.49 5.64
CA SER A 92 -6.34 -13.37 4.72
C SER A 92 -5.91 -13.19 3.25
N TYR A 93 -5.42 -12.01 2.87
CA TYR A 93 -4.88 -11.78 1.52
C TYR A 93 -3.47 -12.35 1.37
N ILE A 94 -2.67 -12.37 2.44
CA ILE A 94 -1.37 -13.06 2.45
C ILE A 94 -1.58 -14.55 2.28
N GLN A 95 -2.55 -15.14 3.01
CA GLN A 95 -2.88 -16.55 2.86
C GLN A 95 -3.29 -16.87 1.41
N SER A 96 -4.16 -16.07 0.82
CA SER A 96 -4.54 -16.22 -0.60
C SER A 96 -3.36 -16.09 -1.57
N ALA A 97 -2.37 -15.25 -1.26
CA ALA A 97 -1.17 -15.07 -2.09
C ALA A 97 -0.19 -16.24 -1.92
N LEU A 98 -0.05 -16.80 -0.70
CA LEU A 98 0.73 -18.01 -0.43
C LEU A 98 0.18 -19.22 -1.17
N GLU A 99 -1.12 -19.47 -1.11
CA GLU A 99 -1.80 -20.57 -1.81
C GLU A 99 -1.62 -20.50 -3.33
N GLN A 100 -1.43 -19.28 -3.88
CA GLN A 100 -1.15 -19.05 -5.30
C GLN A 100 0.36 -19.04 -5.62
N GLY A 101 1.21 -19.31 -4.63
CA GLY A 101 2.66 -19.32 -4.79
C GLY A 101 3.27 -17.97 -5.16
N LEU A 102 2.65 -16.84 -4.80
CA LEU A 102 3.13 -15.49 -5.09
C LEU A 102 4.08 -14.95 -4.03
N ILE A 103 4.08 -15.54 -2.83
CA ILE A 103 4.86 -15.13 -1.66
C ILE A 103 5.81 -16.25 -1.28
N THR A 104 7.05 -15.92 -0.94
CA THR A 104 8.11 -16.84 -0.53
C THR A 104 8.40 -16.78 0.97
N ASP A 105 8.23 -15.61 1.60
CA ASP A 105 8.43 -15.42 3.02
C ASP A 105 7.46 -14.39 3.60
N THR A 106 7.26 -14.41 4.93
CA THR A 106 6.30 -13.52 5.61
C THR A 106 6.77 -13.09 6.97
N VAL A 107 6.41 -11.86 7.38
CA VAL A 107 6.66 -11.35 8.72
C VAL A 107 5.43 -10.63 9.27
N HIS A 108 5.14 -10.85 10.55
CA HIS A 108 4.07 -10.16 11.28
C HIS A 108 4.56 -8.81 11.81
N VAL A 109 3.81 -7.72 11.54
CA VAL A 109 4.22 -6.34 11.89
C VAL A 109 3.22 -5.59 12.76
N GLY A 110 2.00 -6.07 12.91
CA GLY A 110 0.98 -5.39 13.71
C GLY A 110 -0.42 -5.96 13.52
N PHE A 111 -1.41 -5.15 13.89
CA PHE A 111 -2.82 -5.54 13.80
C PHE A 111 -3.69 -4.40 13.27
N ASN A 112 -4.76 -4.75 12.58
CA ASN A 112 -5.91 -3.91 12.29
C ASN A 112 -7.14 -4.36 13.08
N LYS A 113 -8.09 -3.45 13.34
CA LYS A 113 -9.39 -3.75 13.95
C LYS A 113 -10.46 -2.92 13.24
N ALA A 114 -11.56 -3.57 12.86
CA ALA A 114 -12.69 -2.85 12.28
C ALA A 114 -13.51 -2.15 13.38
N ALA A 115 -14.02 -0.97 13.05
CA ALA A 115 -14.92 -0.20 13.91
C ALA A 115 -15.98 0.50 13.04
N MET A 116 -17.11 0.80 13.63
CA MET A 116 -18.05 1.76 13.06
C MET A 116 -17.52 3.17 13.31
N MET A 117 -17.77 4.08 12.39
CA MET A 117 -17.36 5.48 12.49
C MET A 117 -18.50 6.39 12.02
N VAL A 118 -18.65 7.48 12.74
CA VAL A 118 -19.61 8.54 12.47
C VAL A 118 -18.92 9.90 12.50
N LYS A 119 -19.59 10.96 12.11
CA LYS A 119 -19.07 12.33 12.28
C LYS A 119 -18.75 12.63 13.73
N LYS A 120 -17.79 13.53 13.93
CA LYS A 120 -17.34 13.97 15.26
C LYS A 120 -18.52 14.38 16.14
N GLY A 121 -18.52 13.87 17.36
CA GLY A 121 -19.58 14.11 18.33
C GLY A 121 -20.87 13.30 18.10
N ASN A 122 -20.93 12.49 17.06
CA ASN A 122 -22.11 11.64 16.74
C ASN A 122 -23.43 12.45 16.68
N PRO A 123 -23.54 13.45 15.80
CA PRO A 123 -24.67 14.39 15.83
C PRO A 123 -26.03 13.74 15.55
N LYS A 124 -26.06 12.55 14.94
CA LYS A 124 -27.29 11.79 14.66
C LYS A 124 -27.64 10.77 15.75
N GLY A 125 -26.84 10.66 16.81
CA GLY A 125 -27.10 9.73 17.90
C GLY A 125 -27.09 8.26 17.46
N VAL A 126 -26.20 7.89 16.51
CA VAL A 126 -26.08 6.51 16.03
C VAL A 126 -25.64 5.61 17.18
N SER A 127 -26.35 4.52 17.42
CA SER A 127 -25.96 3.51 18.41
C SER A 127 -24.70 2.75 17.99
N ASP A 128 -23.94 2.22 18.93
CA ASP A 128 -22.79 1.33 18.71
C ASP A 128 -23.19 -0.12 18.35
N SER A 129 -24.52 -0.40 18.25
CA SER A 129 -25.02 -1.67 17.71
C SER A 129 -24.79 -1.77 16.19
N LEU A 130 -24.41 -2.97 15.73
CA LEU A 130 -24.37 -3.28 14.30
C LEU A 130 -25.74 -3.14 13.61
N ASP A 131 -26.85 -3.20 14.39
CA ASP A 131 -28.19 -2.99 13.87
C ASP A 131 -28.41 -1.57 13.35
N SER A 132 -27.59 -0.58 13.75
CA SER A 132 -27.58 0.76 13.15
C SER A 132 -27.25 0.76 11.65
N LEU A 133 -26.57 -0.28 11.14
CA LEU A 133 -26.24 -0.41 9.72
C LEU A 133 -27.45 -0.80 8.85
N VAL A 134 -28.52 -1.32 9.44
CA VAL A 134 -29.78 -1.65 8.74
C VAL A 134 -30.86 -0.58 8.93
N ASP A 135 -30.57 0.44 9.74
CA ASP A 135 -31.50 1.54 9.99
C ASP A 135 -31.51 2.53 8.82
N ASN A 136 -32.64 2.63 8.14
CA ASN A 136 -32.80 3.47 6.95
C ASN A 136 -32.80 4.99 7.23
N ARG A 137 -32.75 5.40 8.50
CA ARG A 137 -32.57 6.81 8.89
C ARG A 137 -31.17 7.31 8.66
N TYR A 138 -30.18 6.40 8.47
CA TYR A 138 -28.78 6.73 8.28
C TYR A 138 -28.30 6.44 6.86
N PHE A 139 -27.54 7.36 6.29
CA PHE A 139 -26.78 7.10 5.05
C PHE A 139 -25.57 6.24 5.37
N VAL A 140 -25.68 4.94 5.06
CA VAL A 140 -24.64 3.95 5.34
C VAL A 140 -23.78 3.73 4.10
N VAL A 141 -22.45 3.76 4.29
CA VAL A 141 -21.48 3.41 3.26
C VAL A 141 -20.52 2.36 3.82
N ILE A 142 -20.28 1.31 3.07
CA ILE A 142 -19.34 0.23 3.44
C ILE A 142 -18.29 0.00 2.34
N GLY A 143 -17.24 -0.73 2.68
CA GLY A 143 -16.24 -1.16 1.68
C GLY A 143 -16.77 -2.32 0.83
N ASN A 144 -16.40 -2.34 -0.45
CA ASN A 144 -16.69 -3.45 -1.34
C ASN A 144 -15.83 -4.67 -0.95
N PRO A 145 -16.42 -5.84 -0.68
CA PRO A 145 -15.71 -7.05 -0.27
C PRO A 145 -14.68 -7.56 -1.29
N GLU A 146 -14.87 -7.27 -2.57
CA GLU A 146 -13.99 -7.74 -3.65
C GLU A 146 -12.78 -6.83 -3.89
N SER A 147 -12.84 -5.57 -3.46
CA SER A 147 -11.78 -4.59 -3.73
C SER A 147 -10.81 -4.41 -2.56
N GLY A 148 -11.30 -4.45 -1.32
CA GLY A 148 -10.53 -4.07 -0.15
C GLY A 148 -10.66 -4.99 1.06
N SER A 149 -9.67 -4.94 1.95
CA SER A 149 -9.65 -5.74 3.17
C SER A 149 -10.76 -5.33 4.15
N ILE A 150 -11.07 -4.04 4.23
CA ILE A 150 -12.16 -3.57 5.11
C ILE A 150 -13.52 -4.07 4.63
N GLY A 151 -13.79 -4.06 3.31
CA GLY A 151 -15.03 -4.60 2.76
C GLY A 151 -15.19 -6.10 3.06
N ARG A 152 -14.10 -6.88 2.83
CA ARG A 152 -14.07 -8.31 3.16
C ARG A 152 -14.30 -8.56 4.65
N GLU A 153 -13.70 -7.74 5.52
CA GLU A 153 -13.89 -7.86 6.96
C GLU A 153 -15.29 -7.45 7.38
N THR A 154 -15.82 -6.35 6.83
CA THR A 154 -17.22 -5.91 7.07
C THR A 154 -18.19 -7.02 6.71
N LYS A 155 -18.03 -7.64 5.54
CA LYS A 155 -18.86 -8.80 5.16
C LYS A 155 -18.81 -9.91 6.19
N LYS A 156 -17.61 -10.32 6.65
CA LYS A 156 -17.47 -11.37 7.68
C LYS A 156 -18.15 -11.02 9.00
N ILE A 157 -18.05 -9.76 9.44
CA ILE A 157 -18.70 -9.27 10.65
C ILE A 157 -20.21 -9.36 10.52
N LEU A 158 -20.74 -8.89 9.39
CA LEU A 158 -22.18 -8.85 9.13
C LEU A 158 -22.78 -10.22 8.83
N ASP A 159 -22.04 -11.11 8.16
CA ASP A 159 -22.41 -12.53 7.98
C ASP A 159 -22.51 -13.23 9.36
N LYS A 160 -21.54 -12.98 10.26
CA LYS A 160 -21.56 -13.54 11.61
C LYS A 160 -22.75 -13.03 12.45
N LYS A 161 -23.14 -11.77 12.26
CA LYS A 161 -24.35 -11.19 12.87
C LYS A 161 -25.63 -11.67 12.18
N GLY A 162 -25.55 -12.14 10.93
CA GLY A 162 -26.69 -12.59 10.12
C GLY A 162 -27.44 -11.46 9.40
N ILE A 163 -26.83 -10.27 9.23
CA ILE A 163 -27.51 -9.07 8.69
C ILE A 163 -26.86 -8.55 7.39
N PHE A 164 -25.94 -9.28 6.76
CA PHE A 164 -25.21 -8.76 5.60
C PHE A 164 -26.14 -8.34 4.45
N SER A 165 -27.13 -9.16 4.12
CA SER A 165 -28.10 -8.87 3.06
C SER A 165 -28.92 -7.61 3.34
N ASP A 166 -29.35 -7.45 4.59
CA ASP A 166 -30.15 -6.29 5.00
C ASP A 166 -29.32 -5.00 4.94
N VAL A 167 -28.04 -5.07 5.36
CA VAL A 167 -27.11 -3.94 5.22
C VAL A 167 -26.88 -3.61 3.75
N VAL A 168 -26.67 -4.61 2.87
CA VAL A 168 -26.50 -4.37 1.42
C VAL A 168 -27.72 -3.66 0.82
N ASN A 169 -28.93 -3.99 1.27
CA ASN A 169 -30.15 -3.32 0.84
C ASN A 169 -30.27 -1.87 1.34
N ASN A 170 -29.63 -1.55 2.49
CA ASN A 170 -29.65 -0.22 3.08
C ASN A 170 -28.51 0.69 2.61
N VAL A 171 -27.36 0.16 2.14
CA VAL A 171 -26.21 0.98 1.76
C VAL A 171 -26.48 1.78 0.48
N GLN A 172 -26.05 3.03 0.48
CA GLN A 172 -26.16 3.92 -0.69
C GLN A 172 -25.11 3.61 -1.75
N THR A 173 -23.92 3.22 -1.31
CA THR A 173 -22.78 2.89 -2.19
C THR A 173 -21.74 2.05 -1.45
N MET A 174 -20.84 1.44 -2.24
CA MET A 174 -19.68 0.73 -1.73
C MET A 174 -18.40 1.36 -2.25
N THR A 175 -17.45 1.66 -1.36
CA THR A 175 -16.14 2.22 -1.71
C THR A 175 -15.10 1.13 -1.96
N THR A 176 -13.98 1.50 -2.60
CA THR A 176 -12.90 0.55 -2.90
C THR A 176 -11.89 0.40 -1.77
N ASP A 177 -11.78 1.40 -0.88
CA ASP A 177 -10.80 1.40 0.19
C ASP A 177 -11.19 2.30 1.40
N SER A 178 -10.34 2.27 2.43
CA SER A 178 -10.55 2.97 3.69
C SER A 178 -10.46 4.50 3.60
N LYS A 179 -9.74 5.04 2.62
CA LYS A 179 -9.62 6.49 2.45
C LYS A 179 -10.94 7.06 1.94
N ASP A 180 -11.57 6.37 0.99
CA ASP A 180 -12.86 6.78 0.46
C ASP A 180 -13.97 6.71 1.52
N LEU A 181 -13.97 5.70 2.38
CA LEU A 181 -14.89 5.64 3.53
C LEU A 181 -14.77 6.86 4.44
N SER A 182 -13.52 7.26 4.77
CA SER A 182 -13.28 8.46 5.58
C SER A 182 -13.70 9.74 4.85
N ARG A 183 -13.52 9.80 3.53
CA ARG A 183 -13.96 10.93 2.70
C ARG A 183 -15.47 11.08 2.70
N CYS A 184 -16.21 9.96 2.59
CA CYS A 184 -17.67 9.99 2.64
C CYS A 184 -18.21 10.62 3.94
N LEU A 185 -17.63 10.29 5.10
CA LEU A 185 -18.00 10.93 6.37
C LEU A 185 -17.69 12.44 6.38
N LYS A 186 -16.55 12.84 5.83
CA LYS A 186 -16.14 14.26 5.81
C LYS A 186 -17.01 15.12 4.92
N ASN A 187 -17.44 14.56 3.79
CA ASN A 187 -18.20 15.28 2.75
C ASN A 187 -19.71 15.19 2.96
N ASP A 188 -20.19 14.68 4.08
CA ASP A 188 -21.62 14.45 4.32
C ASP A 188 -22.27 13.45 3.34
N GLU A 189 -21.45 12.59 2.71
CA GLU A 189 -21.91 11.52 1.83
C GLU A 189 -22.28 10.24 2.62
N ALA A 190 -21.95 10.18 3.90
CA ALA A 190 -22.31 9.10 4.83
C ALA A 190 -22.54 9.63 6.24
N ASP A 191 -23.46 9.02 6.96
CA ASP A 191 -23.66 9.20 8.40
C ASP A 191 -22.90 8.16 9.21
N LEU A 192 -22.78 6.95 8.65
CA LEU A 192 -22.20 5.78 9.29
C LEU A 192 -21.40 4.96 8.28
N VAL A 193 -20.17 4.60 8.66
CA VAL A 193 -19.33 3.70 7.89
C VAL A 193 -18.72 2.62 8.78
N VAL A 194 -18.32 1.50 8.19
CA VAL A 194 -17.42 0.52 8.83
C VAL A 194 -16.04 0.68 8.23
N ASN A 195 -15.06 1.02 9.06
CA ASN A 195 -13.70 1.27 8.60
C ASN A 195 -12.65 0.67 9.57
N TRP A 196 -11.39 0.63 9.15
CA TRP A 196 -10.29 0.26 10.03
C TRP A 196 -10.08 1.35 11.08
N TYR A 197 -10.00 0.97 12.36
CA TYR A 197 -9.76 1.88 13.48
C TYR A 197 -8.59 2.84 13.25
N ALA A 198 -7.49 2.32 12.68
CA ALA A 198 -6.31 3.12 12.38
C ALA A 198 -6.59 4.37 11.53
N THR A 199 -7.64 4.38 10.71
CA THR A 199 -8.00 5.56 9.91
C THR A 199 -8.49 6.72 10.77
N SER A 200 -9.05 6.47 11.96
CA SER A 200 -9.45 7.50 12.91
C SER A 200 -8.25 8.21 13.56
N MET A 201 -7.09 7.55 13.59
CA MET A 201 -5.85 8.10 14.13
C MET A 201 -5.09 9.00 13.13
N TRP A 202 -5.52 9.04 11.87
CA TRP A 202 -4.89 9.90 10.88
C TRP A 202 -5.08 11.38 11.24
N PRO A 203 -4.04 12.23 11.15
CA PRO A 203 -4.15 13.66 11.47
C PRO A 203 -5.30 14.35 10.76
N GLU A 204 -5.55 13.98 9.50
CA GLU A 204 -6.63 14.50 8.67
C GLU A 204 -8.04 14.02 9.06
N ASN A 205 -8.15 13.01 9.94
CA ASN A 205 -9.41 12.39 10.33
C ASN A 205 -9.77 12.56 11.81
N LYS A 206 -8.78 12.62 12.71
CA LYS A 206 -8.98 12.60 14.17
C LYS A 206 -9.97 13.63 14.70
N ASP A 207 -10.06 14.78 14.01
CA ASP A 207 -10.95 15.88 14.40
C ASP A 207 -12.33 15.81 13.70
N TYR A 208 -12.52 14.86 12.80
CA TYR A 208 -13.74 14.70 11.99
C TYR A 208 -14.57 13.47 12.31
N VAL A 209 -13.97 12.47 12.97
CA VAL A 209 -14.67 11.20 13.22
C VAL A 209 -14.79 10.89 14.71
N THR A 210 -15.86 10.23 15.08
CA THR A 210 -16.07 9.52 16.35
C THR A 210 -16.13 8.04 16.04
N VAL A 211 -15.37 7.24 16.79
CA VAL A 211 -15.36 5.79 16.68
C VAL A 211 -16.46 5.20 17.56
N LEU A 212 -17.26 4.32 17.01
CA LEU A 212 -18.19 3.46 17.73
C LEU A 212 -17.63 2.03 17.68
N PRO A 213 -17.22 1.44 18.81
CA PRO A 213 -16.55 0.15 18.82
C PRO A 213 -17.51 -0.96 18.41
N ILE A 214 -17.03 -1.90 17.60
CA ILE A 214 -17.73 -3.15 17.35
C ILE A 214 -17.31 -4.17 18.42
N SER A 215 -18.27 -4.88 19.01
CA SER A 215 -17.99 -5.94 19.97
C SER A 215 -16.93 -6.91 19.45
N SER A 216 -16.00 -7.32 20.32
CA SER A 216 -14.98 -8.32 20.01
C SER A 216 -15.55 -9.68 19.62
N GLU A 217 -16.81 -9.94 19.96
CA GLU A 217 -17.58 -11.08 19.46
C GLU A 217 -17.60 -11.09 17.92
N TYR A 218 -17.80 -9.93 17.27
CA TYR A 218 -17.92 -9.82 15.82
C TYR A 218 -16.62 -9.38 15.15
N ALA A 219 -15.88 -8.43 15.76
CA ALA A 219 -14.68 -7.81 15.19
C ALA A 219 -13.45 -8.04 16.06
N GLY A 220 -12.70 -9.09 15.78
CA GLY A 220 -11.38 -9.34 16.39
C GLY A 220 -10.23 -8.62 15.66
N LYS A 221 -9.08 -8.52 16.34
CA LYS A 221 -7.84 -8.01 15.75
C LYS A 221 -7.42 -8.86 14.53
N LYS A 222 -6.99 -8.23 13.45
CA LYS A 222 -6.52 -8.87 12.21
C LYS A 222 -5.02 -8.63 12.05
N LYS A 223 -4.26 -9.71 11.97
CA LYS A 223 -2.80 -9.63 11.77
C LYS A 223 -2.47 -8.87 10.50
N LEU A 224 -1.51 -7.95 10.61
CA LEU A 224 -0.84 -7.30 9.49
C LEU A 224 0.46 -8.08 9.22
N ILE A 225 0.58 -8.58 8.02
CA ILE A 225 1.68 -9.45 7.59
C ILE A 225 2.24 -8.88 6.29
N ILE A 226 3.55 -8.61 6.26
CA ILE A 226 4.28 -8.31 5.03
C ILE A 226 4.69 -9.64 4.40
N GLY A 227 4.44 -9.78 3.10
CA GLY A 227 4.91 -10.92 2.31
C GLY A 227 5.99 -10.48 1.33
N LEU A 228 7.07 -11.28 1.22
CA LEU A 228 8.09 -11.17 0.19
C LEU A 228 7.53 -11.79 -1.09
N LEU A 229 7.47 -10.99 -2.16
CA LEU A 229 7.00 -11.49 -3.46
C LEU A 229 8.10 -12.29 -4.15
N ARG A 230 7.74 -13.43 -4.75
CA ARG A 230 8.68 -14.27 -5.50
C ARG A 230 9.31 -13.60 -6.72
N PHE A 231 8.80 -12.43 -7.10
CA PHE A 231 9.28 -11.63 -8.22
C PHE A 231 10.30 -10.58 -7.82
N SER A 232 10.65 -10.49 -6.52
CA SER A 232 11.60 -9.51 -6.00
C SER A 232 12.92 -9.59 -6.76
N ARG A 233 13.37 -8.42 -7.23
CA ARG A 233 14.68 -8.27 -7.88
C ARG A 233 15.81 -8.03 -6.88
N TYR A 234 15.46 -7.59 -5.67
CA TYR A 234 16.40 -7.27 -4.59
C TYR A 234 15.90 -7.87 -3.28
N PRO A 235 15.81 -9.24 -3.22
CA PRO A 235 15.25 -9.92 -2.05
C PRO A 235 16.01 -9.59 -0.77
N GLU A 236 17.32 -9.36 -0.82
CA GLU A 236 18.14 -8.99 0.33
C GLU A 236 17.71 -7.66 0.97
N ILE A 237 17.33 -6.64 0.16
CA ILE A 237 16.84 -5.36 0.67
C ILE A 237 15.39 -5.50 1.14
N ALA A 238 14.57 -6.28 0.44
CA ALA A 238 13.20 -6.56 0.82
C ALA A 238 13.14 -7.31 2.18
N GLU A 239 14.01 -8.28 2.41
CA GLU A 239 14.16 -8.99 3.70
C GLU A 239 14.64 -8.06 4.82
N ALA A 240 15.60 -7.16 4.53
CA ALA A 240 16.03 -6.14 5.47
C ALA A 240 14.87 -5.21 5.87
N PHE A 241 14.05 -4.80 4.90
CA PHE A 241 12.82 -4.04 5.16
C PHE A 241 11.87 -4.81 6.08
N MET A 242 11.61 -6.09 5.78
CA MET A 242 10.73 -6.95 6.58
C MET A 242 11.26 -7.12 8.00
N LYS A 243 12.56 -7.37 8.15
CA LYS A 243 13.23 -7.51 9.45
C LYS A 243 13.13 -6.23 10.27
N TYR A 244 13.37 -5.06 9.66
CA TYR A 244 13.22 -3.77 10.35
C TYR A 244 11.77 -3.52 10.76
N ALA A 245 10.82 -3.74 9.86
CA ALA A 245 9.40 -3.56 10.14
C ALA A 245 8.89 -4.43 11.29
N ALA A 246 9.44 -5.63 11.46
CA ALA A 246 9.11 -6.56 12.55
C ALA A 246 9.91 -6.32 13.84
N SER A 247 10.94 -5.49 13.83
CA SER A 247 11.71 -5.12 15.02
C SER A 247 10.89 -4.25 15.98
N ASP A 248 11.37 -4.08 17.20
CA ASP A 248 10.71 -3.19 18.18
C ASP A 248 10.60 -1.76 17.66
N LYS A 249 11.61 -1.26 16.92
CA LYS A 249 11.56 0.06 16.27
C LYS A 249 10.47 0.12 15.20
N GLY A 250 10.39 -0.87 14.32
CA GLY A 250 9.36 -0.94 13.29
C GLY A 250 7.96 -1.07 13.88
N ARG A 251 7.79 -1.91 14.90
CA ARG A 251 6.51 -2.06 15.65
C ARG A 251 6.07 -0.76 16.31
N ALA A 252 7.00 0.00 16.90
CA ALA A 252 6.70 1.32 17.46
C ALA A 252 6.21 2.30 16.39
N VAL A 253 6.73 2.21 15.15
CA VAL A 253 6.20 2.99 14.03
C VAL A 253 4.76 2.57 13.71
N PHE A 254 4.44 1.28 13.65
CA PHE A 254 3.05 0.83 13.43
C PHE A 254 2.13 1.25 14.58
N ASP A 255 2.58 1.19 15.83
CA ASP A 255 1.82 1.59 17.03
C ASP A 255 1.45 3.09 17.01
N LYS A 256 2.41 3.95 16.66
CA LYS A 256 2.20 5.40 16.45
C LYS A 256 1.00 5.71 15.55
N TYR A 257 0.69 4.82 14.61
CA TYR A 257 -0.43 4.94 13.68
C TYR A 257 -1.65 4.07 14.04
N GLY A 258 -1.70 3.53 15.25
CA GLY A 258 -2.81 2.72 15.74
C GLY A 258 -2.93 1.34 15.08
N LEU A 259 -1.79 0.74 14.70
CA LEU A 259 -1.72 -0.52 13.95
C LEU A 259 -0.96 -1.64 14.69
N TYR A 260 -0.65 -1.47 15.97
CA TYR A 260 0.04 -2.50 16.75
C TYR A 260 -0.76 -2.95 17.97
N ASP A 261 -0.94 -2.08 18.98
CA ASP A 261 -1.81 -2.37 20.12
C ASP A 261 -3.17 -1.71 19.94
N VAL A 262 -3.98 -2.31 19.09
CA VAL A 262 -5.35 -1.81 18.81
C VAL A 262 -6.25 -2.22 19.97
N LYS A 263 -6.71 -1.25 20.76
CA LYS A 263 -7.63 -1.42 21.90
C LYS A 263 -9.02 -1.87 21.49
#